data_cb474808688b8ae40c061b1befd8e1e3
#
_entry.id   cb474808688b8ae40c061b1befd8e1e3
#
_cell.length_a   1.000
_cell.length_b   1.000
_cell.length_c   1.000
_cell.angle_alpha   90.00
_cell.angle_beta   90.00
_cell.angle_gamma   90.00
#
_symmetry.space_group_name_H-M   'P 1'
#
loop_
_entity.id
_entity.type
_entity.pdbx_description
1 polymer ?
#
loop_
_entity_poly.entity_id
_entity_poly.type
_entity_poly.pdbx_seq_one_letter_code
_entity_poly.pdbx_strand_id
1 'polypeptide(L)'
;MIHAGGAEYLSRIGQSLTLLVNKENSVGAEEKRSLIGGQPVPELPVADVERAQQHYRDVFGLEIGWLYPGGEIGAVSRGNVVIFFRRRTPPFEPAVHWCFAEDIDASYQELKLSGANIVDSLEKKPWGLRQFTVMDMDGNLFYFHNG
;
A
#
# COMPACT_ATOMS: atom_id res chain seq x y z
N MET A 1 -18.61 -10.95 -11.81
CA MET A 1 -18.17 -11.43 -10.48
C MET A 1 -17.11 -10.55 -9.85
N ILE A 2 -16.07 -10.20 -10.57
CA ILE A 2 -15.01 -9.31 -10.07
C ILE A 2 -15.54 -7.91 -9.75
N HIS A 3 -16.51 -7.41 -10.49
CA HIS A 3 -17.17 -6.13 -10.23
C HIS A 3 -17.84 -6.05 -8.86
N ALA A 4 -18.60 -7.07 -8.50
CA ALA A 4 -19.32 -7.11 -7.23
C ALA A 4 -18.32 -7.10 -6.04
N GLY A 5 -17.27 -7.90 -6.14
CA GLY A 5 -16.23 -7.94 -5.11
C GLY A 5 -15.51 -6.61 -4.94
N GLY A 6 -15.22 -5.91 -6.03
CA GLY A 6 -14.57 -4.60 -5.98
C GLY A 6 -15.45 -3.53 -5.33
N ALA A 7 -16.73 -3.51 -5.69
CA ALA A 7 -17.68 -2.55 -5.12
C ALA A 7 -17.89 -2.77 -3.62
N GLU A 8 -18.04 -4.02 -3.18
CA GLU A 8 -18.20 -4.35 -1.77
C GLU A 8 -16.94 -3.99 -0.95
N TYR A 9 -15.78 -4.25 -1.51
CA TYR A 9 -14.51 -3.94 -0.85
C TYR A 9 -14.36 -2.44 -0.61
N LEU A 10 -14.57 -1.63 -1.63
CA LEU A 10 -14.48 -0.17 -1.52
C LEU A 10 -15.53 0.39 -0.55
N SER A 11 -16.75 -0.15 -0.56
CA SER A 11 -17.82 0.23 0.36
C SER A 11 -17.42 -0.06 1.82
N ARG A 12 -16.85 -1.24 2.09
CA ARG A 12 -16.43 -1.61 3.45
C ARG A 12 -15.31 -0.71 3.97
N ILE A 13 -14.33 -0.37 3.14
CA ILE A 13 -13.27 0.57 3.53
C ILE A 13 -13.87 1.91 3.88
N GLY A 14 -14.71 2.46 3.03
CA GLY A 14 -15.33 3.75 3.26
C GLY A 14 -16.18 3.78 4.53
N GLN A 15 -16.98 2.75 4.76
CA GLN A 15 -17.82 2.65 5.96
C GLN A 15 -17.00 2.54 7.24
N SER A 16 -15.95 1.68 7.25
CA SER A 16 -15.11 1.50 8.42
C SER A 16 -14.38 2.79 8.80
N LEU A 17 -13.79 3.46 7.83
CA LEU A 17 -13.07 4.72 8.06
C LEU A 17 -14.01 5.85 8.46
N THR A 18 -15.20 5.91 7.88
CA THR A 18 -16.23 6.90 8.23
C THR A 18 -16.68 6.74 9.68
N LEU A 19 -16.88 5.51 10.15
CA LEU A 19 -17.27 5.25 11.55
C LEU A 19 -16.19 5.70 12.53
N LEU A 20 -14.92 5.49 12.24
CA LEU A 20 -13.81 5.96 13.07
C LEU A 20 -13.78 7.48 13.16
N VAL A 21 -13.89 8.16 12.04
CA VAL A 21 -13.93 9.63 11.99
C VAL A 21 -15.11 10.17 12.77
N ASN A 22 -16.29 9.57 12.63
CA ASN A 22 -17.47 10.01 13.36
C ASN A 22 -17.34 9.83 14.87
N LYS A 23 -16.67 8.78 15.34
CA LYS A 23 -16.41 8.58 16.77
C LYS A 23 -15.50 9.67 17.34
N GLU A 24 -14.47 10.04 16.62
CA GLU A 24 -13.57 11.11 17.04
C GLU A 24 -14.27 12.47 17.04
N ASN A 25 -15.06 12.76 16.03
CA ASN A 25 -15.79 14.02 15.90
C ASN A 25 -16.92 14.19 16.91
N SER A 26 -17.43 13.11 17.51
CA SER A 26 -18.48 13.21 18.53
C SER A 26 -18.01 13.87 19.82
N VAL A 27 -16.70 14.01 20.04
CA VAL A 27 -16.09 14.58 21.25
C VAL A 27 -15.80 16.07 21.11
N GLY A 28 -15.72 16.59 19.89
CA GLY A 28 -15.42 18.01 19.65
C GLY A 28 -16.41 18.65 18.68
N ALA A 29 -17.57 19.09 19.17
CA ALA A 29 -18.66 19.61 18.32
C ALA A 29 -18.29 20.85 17.49
N GLU A 30 -17.21 21.54 17.85
CA GLU A 30 -16.77 22.76 17.18
C GLU A 30 -15.52 22.56 16.28
N GLU A 31 -14.93 21.38 16.32
CA GLU A 31 -13.76 21.09 15.47
C GLU A 31 -14.14 21.00 13.99
N LYS A 32 -13.32 21.65 13.18
CA LYS A 32 -13.47 21.61 11.74
C LYS A 32 -13.24 20.18 11.23
N ARG A 33 -14.26 19.58 10.65
CA ARG A 33 -14.20 18.22 10.12
C ARG A 33 -13.28 18.15 8.89
N SER A 34 -12.48 17.09 8.80
CA SER A 34 -11.75 16.80 7.59
C SER A 34 -12.70 16.54 6.42
N LEU A 35 -12.40 17.06 5.25
CA LEU A 35 -13.15 16.79 4.02
C LEU A 35 -12.80 15.41 3.43
N ILE A 36 -11.69 14.82 3.88
CA ILE A 36 -11.28 13.46 3.47
C ILE A 36 -11.77 12.49 4.54
N GLY A 37 -12.65 11.57 4.14
CA GLY A 37 -13.32 10.66 5.07
C GLY A 37 -12.51 9.43 5.47
N GLY A 38 -11.29 9.27 4.95
CA GLY A 38 -10.42 8.15 5.27
C GLY A 38 -9.01 8.38 4.78
N GLN A 39 -8.15 7.38 4.94
CA GLN A 39 -6.78 7.48 4.42
C GLN A 39 -6.76 7.41 2.91
N PRO A 40 -5.98 8.27 2.25
CA PRO A 40 -5.76 8.15 0.81
C PRO A 40 -5.15 6.78 0.48
N VAL A 41 -5.58 6.21 -0.64
CA VAL A 41 -5.04 4.94 -1.13
C VAL A 41 -4.03 5.24 -2.23
N PRO A 42 -2.78 4.78 -2.11
CA PRO A 42 -1.81 4.97 -3.17
C PRO A 42 -2.19 4.15 -4.41
N GLU A 43 -1.96 4.73 -5.58
CA GLU A 43 -2.13 4.05 -6.85
C GLU A 43 -0.75 3.93 -7.50
N LEU A 44 -0.30 2.69 -7.73
CA LEU A 44 1.01 2.42 -8.30
C LEU A 44 0.88 2.05 -9.78
N PRO A 45 1.73 2.64 -10.65
CA PRO A 45 1.79 2.23 -12.05
C PRO A 45 2.47 0.88 -12.17
N VAL A 46 1.87 -0.02 -12.95
CA VAL A 46 2.42 -1.37 -13.21
C VAL A 46 2.13 -1.74 -14.66
N ALA A 47 2.96 -2.60 -15.23
CA ALA A 47 2.75 -3.08 -16.58
C ALA A 47 1.63 -4.13 -16.64
N ASP A 48 1.47 -4.93 -15.59
CA ASP A 48 0.50 -6.04 -15.52
C ASP A 48 -0.05 -6.10 -14.09
N VAL A 49 -1.34 -5.81 -13.93
CA VAL A 49 -1.97 -5.71 -12.62
C VAL A 49 -2.05 -7.07 -11.91
N GLU A 50 -2.45 -8.13 -12.61
CA GLU A 50 -2.51 -9.48 -12.00
C GLU A 50 -1.14 -9.93 -11.49
N ARG A 51 -0.13 -9.72 -12.28
CA ARG A 51 1.25 -10.06 -11.91
C ARG A 51 1.73 -9.25 -10.72
N ALA A 52 1.38 -7.98 -10.65
CA ALA A 52 1.67 -7.13 -9.50
C ALA A 52 0.94 -7.65 -8.24
N GLN A 53 -0.33 -8.01 -8.34
CA GLN A 53 -1.08 -8.58 -7.22
C GLN A 53 -0.40 -9.83 -6.67
N GLN A 54 0.04 -10.73 -7.55
CA GLN A 54 0.74 -11.95 -7.16
C GLN A 54 2.08 -11.65 -6.48
N HIS A 55 2.84 -10.72 -7.02
CA HIS A 55 4.11 -10.28 -6.44
C HIS A 55 3.93 -9.71 -5.03
N TYR A 56 2.96 -8.82 -4.86
CA TYR A 56 2.71 -8.19 -3.56
C TYR A 56 2.17 -9.18 -2.52
N ARG A 57 1.41 -10.19 -2.96
CA ARG A 57 1.02 -11.29 -2.09
C ARG A 57 2.24 -12.09 -1.64
N ASP A 58 3.09 -12.49 -2.56
CA ASP A 58 4.19 -13.43 -2.28
C ASP A 58 5.36 -12.75 -1.56
N VAL A 59 5.63 -11.48 -1.86
CA VAL A 59 6.77 -10.74 -1.31
C VAL A 59 6.38 -9.90 -0.09
N PHE A 60 5.28 -9.17 -0.16
CA PHE A 60 4.89 -8.25 0.91
C PHE A 60 3.83 -8.84 1.86
N GLY A 61 3.34 -10.05 1.60
CA GLY A 61 2.36 -10.69 2.46
C GLY A 61 0.97 -10.04 2.43
N LEU A 62 0.65 -9.31 1.37
CA LEU A 62 -0.66 -8.71 1.20
C LEU A 62 -1.63 -9.69 0.56
N GLU A 63 -2.92 -9.47 0.74
CA GLU A 63 -3.97 -10.29 0.14
C GLU A 63 -4.42 -9.67 -1.18
N ILE A 64 -4.65 -10.53 -2.17
CA ILE A 64 -5.22 -10.08 -3.45
C ILE A 64 -6.69 -9.70 -3.20
N GLY A 65 -7.02 -8.47 -3.53
CA GLY A 65 -8.38 -7.95 -3.42
C GLY A 65 -9.18 -8.19 -4.69
N TRP A 66 -9.59 -7.10 -5.33
CA TRP A 66 -10.38 -7.15 -6.55
C TRP A 66 -9.52 -6.84 -7.79
N LEU A 67 -10.01 -7.27 -8.94
CA LEU A 67 -9.46 -6.95 -10.25
C LEU A 67 -10.61 -6.63 -11.18
N TYR A 68 -10.61 -5.44 -11.77
CA TYR A 68 -11.60 -5.09 -12.77
C TYR A 68 -11.37 -5.85 -14.08
N PRO A 69 -12.45 -6.19 -14.80
CA PRO A 69 -12.33 -6.83 -16.12
C PRO A 69 -11.45 -6.02 -17.05
N GLY A 70 -10.62 -6.72 -17.83
CA GLY A 70 -9.62 -6.09 -18.68
C GLY A 70 -8.30 -5.82 -18.00
N GLY A 71 -8.22 -5.97 -16.66
CA GLY A 71 -6.96 -5.86 -15.92
C GLY A 71 -6.39 -4.45 -15.82
N GLU A 72 -7.22 -3.43 -15.93
CA GLU A 72 -6.76 -2.04 -15.89
C GLU A 72 -6.42 -1.55 -14.50
N ILE A 73 -7.17 -2.01 -13.50
CA ILE A 73 -6.99 -1.62 -12.11
C ILE A 73 -7.31 -2.80 -11.20
N GLY A 74 -6.56 -2.91 -10.11
CA GLY A 74 -6.79 -3.93 -9.10
C GLY A 74 -6.24 -3.49 -7.76
N ALA A 75 -6.45 -4.32 -6.73
CA ALA A 75 -6.07 -3.98 -5.37
C ALA A 75 -5.41 -5.14 -4.65
N VAL A 76 -4.55 -4.79 -3.71
CA VAL A 76 -4.08 -5.67 -2.63
C VAL A 76 -4.31 -4.97 -1.31
N SER A 77 -4.47 -5.75 -0.24
CA SER A 77 -4.69 -5.18 1.08
C SER A 77 -4.32 -6.13 2.21
N ARG A 78 -4.07 -5.57 3.38
CA ARG A 78 -4.01 -6.32 4.64
C ARG A 78 -4.19 -5.33 5.79
N GLY A 79 -5.20 -5.57 6.62
CA GLY A 79 -5.54 -4.64 7.68
C GLY A 79 -5.86 -3.26 7.13
N ASN A 80 -5.14 -2.24 7.60
CA ASN A 80 -5.32 -0.87 7.16
C ASN A 80 -4.53 -0.52 5.89
N VAL A 81 -3.70 -1.44 5.42
CA VAL A 81 -2.88 -1.21 4.22
C VAL A 81 -3.67 -1.58 2.99
N VAL A 82 -3.84 -0.63 2.09
CA VAL A 82 -4.51 -0.82 0.80
C VAL A 82 -3.65 -0.17 -0.27
N ILE A 83 -3.43 -0.89 -1.36
CA ILE A 83 -2.70 -0.39 -2.52
C ILE A 83 -3.50 -0.73 -3.77
N PHE A 84 -3.69 0.25 -4.63
CA PHE A 84 -4.26 0.05 -5.96
C PHE A 84 -3.14 0.00 -7.00
N PHE A 85 -3.32 -0.84 -8.01
CA PHE A 85 -2.44 -0.89 -9.18
C PHE A 85 -3.21 -0.42 -10.39
N ARG A 86 -2.57 0.42 -11.20
CA ARG A 86 -3.12 0.83 -12.48
C ARG A 86 -2.17 0.41 -13.59
N ARG A 87 -2.71 -0.27 -14.59
CA ARG A 87 -1.93 -0.66 -15.77
C ARG A 87 -1.48 0.57 -16.54
N ARG A 88 -0.19 0.62 -16.84
CA ARG A 88 0.43 1.63 -17.67
C ARG A 88 1.30 0.96 -18.72
N THR A 89 1.40 1.57 -19.89
CA THR A 89 2.31 1.12 -20.92
C THR A 89 3.71 1.67 -20.63
N PRO A 90 4.75 0.81 -20.49
CA PRO A 90 6.12 1.31 -20.32
C PRO A 90 6.59 2.13 -21.52
N PRO A 91 7.47 3.13 -21.32
CA PRO A 91 8.00 3.58 -20.02
C PRO A 91 7.03 4.45 -19.25
N PHE A 92 7.11 4.39 -17.92
CA PHE A 92 6.35 5.26 -17.03
C PHE A 92 7.19 5.63 -15.80
N GLU A 93 6.81 6.70 -15.10
CA GLU A 93 7.49 7.17 -13.91
C GLU A 93 7.10 6.27 -12.72
N PRO A 94 8.04 5.57 -12.08
CA PRO A 94 7.73 4.77 -10.89
C PRO A 94 7.33 5.65 -9.71
N ALA A 95 6.51 5.09 -8.83
CA ALA A 95 6.08 5.76 -7.61
C ALA A 95 7.06 5.49 -6.45
N VAL A 96 7.09 6.41 -5.48
CA VAL A 96 7.90 6.30 -4.26
C VAL A 96 6.98 6.38 -3.06
N HIS A 97 7.17 5.49 -2.08
CA HIS A 97 6.37 5.42 -0.87
C HIS A 97 7.25 5.28 0.35
N TRP A 98 6.85 5.93 1.44
CA TRP A 98 7.48 5.78 2.75
C TRP A 98 6.61 4.88 3.60
N CYS A 99 7.21 3.84 4.19
CA CYS A 99 6.50 2.84 4.99
C CYS A 99 7.12 2.77 6.37
N PHE A 100 6.32 3.05 7.39
CA PHE A 100 6.74 2.87 8.77
C PHE A 100 6.75 1.38 9.12
N ALA A 101 7.80 0.94 9.81
CA ALA A 101 7.93 -0.43 10.34
C ALA A 101 8.19 -0.35 11.85
N GLU A 102 7.30 -0.93 12.64
CA GLU A 102 7.46 -0.95 14.11
C GLU A 102 8.73 -1.71 14.52
N ASP A 103 8.96 -2.86 13.90
CA ASP A 103 10.17 -3.66 14.08
C ASP A 103 10.87 -3.78 12.72
N ILE A 104 11.75 -2.82 12.45
CA ILE A 104 12.40 -2.74 11.14
C ILE A 104 13.35 -3.91 10.89
N ASP A 105 13.97 -4.46 11.94
CA ASP A 105 14.86 -5.62 11.79
C ASP A 105 14.04 -6.85 11.37
N ALA A 106 12.89 -7.08 11.99
CA ALA A 106 11.99 -8.18 11.62
C ALA A 106 11.45 -8.00 10.20
N SER A 107 10.99 -6.80 9.85
CA SER A 107 10.50 -6.50 8.50
C SER A 107 11.57 -6.74 7.44
N TYR A 108 12.79 -6.32 7.72
CA TYR A 108 13.92 -6.52 6.81
C TYR A 108 14.20 -8.01 6.58
N GLN A 109 14.24 -8.80 7.66
CA GLN A 109 14.47 -10.24 7.55
C GLN A 109 13.34 -10.96 6.82
N GLU A 110 12.11 -10.64 7.13
CA GLU A 110 10.94 -11.25 6.47
C GLU A 110 10.92 -10.95 4.97
N LEU A 111 11.18 -9.71 4.59
CA LEU A 111 11.24 -9.32 3.17
C LEU A 111 12.38 -10.00 2.44
N LYS A 112 13.54 -10.14 3.07
CA LYS A 112 14.65 -10.92 2.50
C LYS A 112 14.26 -12.36 2.26
N LEU A 113 13.61 -13.00 3.23
CA LEU A 113 13.19 -14.39 3.13
C LEU A 113 12.10 -14.59 2.07
N SER A 114 11.23 -13.61 1.87
CA SER A 114 10.19 -13.68 0.83
C SER A 114 10.69 -13.37 -0.57
N GLY A 115 11.96 -13.03 -0.73
CA GLY A 115 12.56 -12.76 -2.03
C GLY A 115 12.42 -11.33 -2.52
N ALA A 116 12.18 -10.37 -1.62
CA ALA A 116 12.10 -8.96 -1.99
C ALA A 116 13.40 -8.47 -2.64
N ASN A 117 13.27 -7.59 -3.63
CA ASN A 117 14.42 -6.93 -4.24
C ASN A 117 14.84 -5.73 -3.40
N ILE A 118 15.77 -5.96 -2.46
CA ILE A 118 16.31 -4.93 -1.59
C ILE A 118 17.43 -4.21 -2.35
N VAL A 119 17.18 -2.96 -2.71
CA VAL A 119 18.12 -2.15 -3.50
C VAL A 119 18.99 -1.24 -2.62
N ASP A 120 18.63 -1.09 -1.36
CA ASP A 120 19.41 -0.36 -0.36
C ASP A 120 19.28 -1.08 0.98
N SER A 121 20.39 -1.54 1.53
CA SER A 121 20.40 -2.37 2.74
C SER A 121 20.02 -1.57 3.99
N LEU A 122 19.52 -2.29 4.99
CA LEU A 122 19.18 -1.68 6.28
C LEU A 122 20.41 -1.07 6.93
N GLU A 123 20.37 0.25 7.14
CA GLU A 123 21.42 1.01 7.83
C GLU A 123 20.85 2.29 8.43
N LYS A 124 21.61 2.89 9.35
CA LYS A 124 21.28 4.21 9.88
C LYS A 124 21.69 5.26 8.86
N LYS A 125 20.73 6.07 8.42
CA LYS A 125 20.99 7.14 7.44
C LYS A 125 21.48 8.42 8.12
N PRO A 126 22.15 9.31 7.36
CA PRO A 126 22.62 10.59 7.90
C PRO A 126 21.53 11.45 8.54
N TRP A 127 20.28 11.30 8.10
CA TRP A 127 19.13 12.01 8.66
C TRP A 127 18.54 11.35 9.91
N GLY A 128 19.18 10.30 10.44
CA GLY A 128 18.85 9.72 11.74
C GLY A 128 17.95 8.51 11.75
N LEU A 129 17.29 8.20 10.64
CA LEU A 129 16.42 7.02 10.54
C LEU A 129 17.22 5.76 10.18
N ARG A 130 16.82 4.63 10.73
CA ARG A 130 17.19 3.33 10.18
C ARG A 130 16.25 3.03 9.01
N GLN A 131 16.79 2.65 7.88
CA GLN A 131 16.02 2.59 6.64
C GLN A 131 16.59 1.56 5.68
N PHE A 132 15.71 0.89 4.93
CA PHE A 132 16.06 0.09 3.76
C PHE A 132 15.04 0.34 2.65
N THR A 133 15.42 -0.01 1.42
CA THR A 133 14.57 0.23 0.25
C THR A 133 14.29 -1.05 -0.50
N VAL A 134 13.04 -1.28 -0.82
CA VAL A 134 12.58 -2.38 -1.66
C VAL A 134 12.05 -1.82 -2.98
N MET A 135 12.41 -2.46 -4.08
CA MET A 135 11.88 -2.13 -5.40
C MET A 135 10.96 -3.26 -5.87
N ASP A 136 9.79 -2.93 -6.39
CA ASP A 136 8.94 -3.92 -7.02
C ASP A 136 9.37 -4.22 -8.47
N MET A 137 8.62 -5.05 -9.19
CA MET A 137 8.95 -5.46 -10.55
C MET A 137 8.85 -4.33 -11.58
N ASP A 138 8.15 -3.26 -11.24
CA ASP A 138 7.90 -2.12 -12.13
C ASP A 138 8.73 -0.89 -11.77
N GLY A 139 9.65 -1.02 -10.81
CA GLY A 139 10.52 0.06 -10.36
C GLY A 139 9.93 0.93 -9.26
N ASN A 140 8.74 0.62 -8.75
CA ASN A 140 8.17 1.35 -7.63
C ASN A 140 8.99 1.08 -6.37
N LEU A 141 9.25 2.12 -5.59
CA LEU A 141 10.14 2.06 -4.42
C LEU A 141 9.36 2.21 -3.12
N PHE A 142 9.77 1.43 -2.13
CA PHE A 142 9.26 1.50 -0.77
C PHE A 142 10.44 1.75 0.17
N TYR A 143 10.44 2.92 0.81
CA TYR A 143 11.40 3.25 1.85
C TYR A 143 10.83 2.84 3.19
N PHE A 144 11.34 1.73 3.76
CA PHE A 144 10.95 1.28 5.09
C PHE A 144 11.81 1.98 6.12
N HIS A 145 11.18 2.52 7.15
CA HIS A 145 11.87 3.27 8.20
C HIS A 145 11.21 3.04 9.56
N ASN A 146 11.95 3.32 10.62
CA ASN A 146 11.47 3.12 11.99
C ASN A 146 11.29 4.41 12.78
N GLY A 147 10.84 5.40 12.18
CA GLY A 147 10.56 6.59 12.91
C GLY A 147 11.07 7.84 12.44
#